data_9fee30d2cc322872e9cb8da288cc5f7f
#
_entry.id   9fee30d2cc322872e9cb8da288cc5f7f
#
_cell.length_a   1.000
_cell.length_b   1.000
_cell.length_c   1.000
_cell.angle_alpha   90.00
_cell.angle_beta   90.00
_cell.angle_gamma   90.00
#
_symmetry.space_group_name_H-M   'P 1'
#
loop_
_entity.id
_entity.type
_entity.pdbx_description
1 polymer ?
#
loop_
_entity_poly.entity_id
_entity_poly.type
_entity_poly.pdbx_seq_one_letter_code
_entity_poly.pdbx_strand_id
1 'polypeptide(L)'
;MEKKVIDYLRRQSEILVSPIWGGKKAFPFLCLGHLEIANAMGFELEQATPVLTVVKEGQMKDHGRLRRMQETREFQDAYFASEIRTLEEIKRQDPEGICGGGCFGPLTVVSDILGAEQLLRDVVKEREFVKSFVGYTTEFLVDLAKRETDAGADFFWIAEPLASLLSPKNFWELSGVYLRQIFQEAGVPGFLHVCGKTLKHTKYMEDTTAQVLSIDSCTDIGECIRMVKEDTIIMGNVNPSTLRFGSKEDVRKEVKEILEACKGHSNFILSTGCSTMEGTPDENVQILFEMVKKEE
;
A
#
# COMPACT_ATOMS: atom_id res chain seq x y z
N MET A 1 -16.98 -2.17 13.21
CA MET A 1 -16.58 -2.13 11.79
C MET A 1 -15.26 -2.87 11.59
N GLU A 2 -14.19 -2.47 12.27
CA GLU A 2 -12.85 -3.09 12.20
C GLU A 2 -12.87 -4.62 12.35
N LYS A 3 -13.52 -5.15 13.39
CA LYS A 3 -13.66 -6.60 13.61
C LYS A 3 -14.37 -7.31 12.46
N LYS A 4 -15.38 -6.67 11.81
CA LYS A 4 -16.10 -7.26 10.68
C LYS A 4 -15.22 -7.45 9.45
N VAL A 5 -14.36 -6.48 9.13
CA VAL A 5 -13.43 -6.57 7.99
C VAL A 5 -12.37 -7.64 8.24
N ILE A 6 -11.75 -7.66 9.42
CA ILE A 6 -10.76 -8.67 9.79
C ILE A 6 -11.40 -10.07 9.84
N ASP A 7 -12.60 -10.22 10.44
CA ASP A 7 -13.32 -11.50 10.48
C ASP A 7 -13.80 -11.92 9.08
N TYR A 8 -14.10 -10.97 8.20
CA TYR A 8 -14.41 -11.25 6.80
C TYR A 8 -13.17 -11.73 6.06
N LEU A 9 -12.05 -11.04 6.16
CA LEU A 9 -10.78 -11.41 5.54
C LEU A 9 -10.27 -12.79 6.04
N ARG A 10 -10.47 -13.13 7.32
CA ARG A 10 -10.12 -14.45 7.89
C ARG A 10 -11.07 -15.57 7.46
N ARG A 11 -12.35 -15.29 7.20
CA ARG A 11 -13.36 -16.28 6.77
C ARG A 11 -13.35 -16.52 5.28
N GLN A 12 -12.91 -15.52 4.55
CA GLN A 12 -12.67 -15.65 3.12
C GLN A 12 -11.24 -16.19 3.02
N SER A 13 -11.04 -17.50 2.90
CA SER A 13 -9.89 -18.05 2.22
C SER A 13 -9.81 -17.50 0.78
N GLU A 14 -10.36 -16.30 0.57
CA GLU A 14 -10.53 -15.62 -0.69
C GLU A 14 -9.39 -14.63 -0.87
N ILE A 15 -8.75 -14.78 -1.96
CA ILE A 15 -7.66 -14.00 -2.49
C ILE A 15 -8.10 -12.56 -2.66
N LEU A 16 -7.47 -11.65 -1.92
CA LEU A 16 -7.41 -10.25 -2.33
C LEU A 16 -6.51 -10.16 -3.56
N VAL A 17 -7.05 -10.52 -4.69
CA VAL A 17 -6.41 -10.21 -5.96
C VAL A 17 -6.41 -8.71 -6.10
N SER A 18 -5.23 -8.14 -6.45
CA SER A 18 -5.05 -6.71 -6.70
C SER A 18 -6.27 -6.10 -7.39
N PRO A 19 -6.75 -4.92 -6.96
CA PRO A 19 -7.98 -4.26 -7.42
C PRO A 19 -8.04 -3.95 -8.91
N ILE A 20 -6.95 -4.17 -9.65
CA ILE A 20 -6.85 -3.96 -11.10
C ILE A 20 -7.64 -5.00 -11.92
N TRP A 21 -8.13 -6.08 -11.28
CA TRP A 21 -8.86 -7.15 -11.95
C TRP A 21 -10.37 -7.05 -11.74
N GLY A 22 -11.11 -6.78 -12.82
CA GLY A 22 -12.57 -6.84 -12.90
C GLY A 22 -13.16 -8.25 -12.66
N GLY A 23 -12.53 -9.08 -11.85
CA GLY A 23 -13.03 -10.38 -11.43
C GLY A 23 -14.17 -10.23 -10.42
N LYS A 24 -15.20 -11.08 -10.52
CA LYS A 24 -16.50 -10.97 -9.81
C LYS A 24 -16.44 -11.01 -8.27
N LYS A 25 -15.26 -10.96 -7.63
CA LYS A 25 -15.05 -10.99 -6.18
C LYS A 25 -13.82 -10.21 -5.68
N ALA A 26 -13.26 -9.30 -6.50
CA ALA A 26 -12.28 -8.35 -6.00
C ALA A 26 -13.02 -7.23 -5.26
N PHE A 27 -12.54 -6.88 -4.07
CA PHE A 27 -13.04 -5.69 -3.40
C PHE A 27 -12.64 -4.45 -4.19
N PRO A 28 -13.55 -3.55 -4.52
CA PRO A 28 -13.18 -2.28 -5.11
C PRO A 28 -12.24 -1.56 -4.11
N PHE A 29 -11.14 -1.12 -4.64
CA PHE A 29 -10.13 -0.39 -3.89
C PHE A 29 -9.68 0.80 -4.73
N LEU A 30 -9.81 1.98 -4.17
CA LEU A 30 -9.34 3.21 -4.78
C LEU A 30 -8.02 3.59 -4.13
N CYS A 31 -7.00 3.82 -4.94
CA CYS A 31 -5.69 4.24 -4.46
C CYS A 31 -5.28 5.53 -5.15
N LEU A 32 -5.16 6.59 -4.37
CA LEU A 32 -4.62 7.84 -4.87
C LEU A 32 -3.14 7.68 -5.21
N GLY A 33 -2.76 7.99 -6.44
CA GLY A 33 -1.39 7.88 -6.91
C GLY A 33 -0.46 8.91 -6.27
N HIS A 34 0.81 8.61 -6.22
CA HIS A 34 1.82 9.48 -5.61
C HIS A 34 1.96 10.85 -6.34
N LEU A 35 1.74 10.87 -7.67
CA LEU A 35 1.77 12.11 -8.45
C LEU A 35 0.55 12.99 -8.17
N GLU A 36 -0.62 12.39 -8.03
CA GLU A 36 -1.86 13.08 -7.65
C GLU A 36 -1.71 13.71 -6.26
N ILE A 37 -1.11 12.99 -5.31
CA ILE A 37 -0.82 13.51 -3.97
C ILE A 37 0.15 14.69 -4.05
N ALA A 38 1.26 14.55 -4.78
CA ALA A 38 2.23 15.63 -4.95
C ALA A 38 1.58 16.89 -5.57
N ASN A 39 0.72 16.70 -6.57
CA ASN A 39 -0.01 17.79 -7.20
C ASN A 39 -1.02 18.46 -6.24
N ALA A 40 -1.76 17.67 -5.44
CA ALA A 40 -2.66 18.17 -4.41
C ALA A 40 -1.93 18.98 -3.33
N MET A 41 -0.67 18.65 -3.06
CA MET A 41 0.24 19.41 -2.19
C MET A 41 0.83 20.67 -2.87
N GLY A 42 0.42 20.99 -4.11
CA GLY A 42 0.86 22.18 -4.85
C GLY A 42 2.17 22.03 -5.60
N PHE A 43 2.58 20.79 -5.95
CA PHE A 43 3.73 20.53 -6.81
C PHE A 43 3.30 20.37 -8.27
N GLU A 44 3.98 21.03 -9.18
CA GLU A 44 3.74 20.94 -10.61
C GLU A 44 4.23 19.59 -11.14
N LEU A 45 3.45 19.01 -12.06
CA LEU A 45 3.83 17.83 -12.83
C LEU A 45 4.37 18.25 -14.20
N GLU A 46 5.27 17.45 -14.76
CA GLU A 46 5.75 17.63 -16.12
C GLU A 46 5.84 16.30 -16.86
N GLN A 47 5.75 16.37 -18.18
CA GLN A 47 5.89 15.21 -19.05
C GLN A 47 7.38 14.96 -19.32
N ALA A 48 7.95 13.97 -18.65
CA ALA A 48 9.34 13.56 -18.87
C ALA A 48 9.53 12.79 -20.19
N THR A 49 8.52 12.00 -20.58
CA THR A 49 8.44 11.30 -21.87
C THR A 49 6.99 11.29 -22.36
N PRO A 50 6.69 10.89 -23.63
CA PRO A 50 5.29 10.78 -24.11
C PRO A 50 4.37 9.91 -23.26
N VAL A 51 4.92 9.03 -22.42
CA VAL A 51 4.16 8.07 -21.58
C VAL A 51 4.48 8.18 -20.09
N LEU A 52 5.37 9.10 -19.68
CA LEU A 52 5.81 9.25 -18.29
C LEU A 52 5.61 10.68 -17.81
N THR A 53 4.74 10.85 -16.84
CA THR A 53 4.58 12.08 -16.06
C THR A 53 5.38 11.96 -14.76
N VAL A 54 6.02 13.01 -14.33
CA VAL A 54 6.81 13.10 -13.10
C VAL A 54 6.53 14.41 -12.38
N VAL A 55 6.89 14.50 -11.11
CA VAL A 55 6.95 15.80 -10.44
C VAL A 55 8.10 16.63 -11.02
N LYS A 56 7.81 17.85 -11.43
CA LYS A 56 8.81 18.76 -11.99
C LYS A 56 9.93 18.99 -10.98
N GLU A 57 11.16 18.84 -11.45
CA GLU A 57 12.33 18.94 -10.59
C GLU A 57 12.53 20.33 -9.96
N GLY A 58 13.18 20.33 -8.80
CA GLY A 58 13.70 21.55 -8.18
C GLY A 58 12.68 22.44 -7.50
N GLN A 59 11.44 21.99 -7.34
CA GLN A 59 10.40 22.75 -6.66
C GLN A 59 10.59 22.83 -5.13
N MET A 60 11.34 21.90 -4.52
CA MET A 60 11.65 21.87 -3.10
C MET A 60 13.16 22.05 -2.84
N LYS A 61 13.75 23.11 -3.41
CA LYS A 61 15.16 23.47 -3.17
C LYS A 61 15.36 24.32 -1.90
N ASP A 62 14.30 24.88 -1.39
CA ASP A 62 14.31 25.84 -0.29
C ASP A 62 13.47 25.33 0.89
N HIS A 63 14.12 25.11 2.03
CA HIS A 63 13.46 24.75 3.29
C HIS A 63 12.39 25.80 3.70
N GLY A 64 12.50 27.02 3.23
CA GLY A 64 11.50 28.05 3.41
C GLY A 64 10.17 27.76 2.73
N ARG A 65 10.17 27.04 1.59
CA ARG A 65 8.93 26.59 0.95
C ARG A 65 8.17 25.62 1.86
N LEU A 66 8.83 24.60 2.40
CA LEU A 66 8.20 23.64 3.31
C LEU A 66 7.60 24.36 4.53
N ARG A 67 8.33 25.32 5.13
CA ARG A 67 7.83 26.09 6.25
C ARG A 67 6.57 26.88 5.88
N ARG A 68 6.53 27.54 4.74
CA ARG A 68 5.34 28.25 4.25
C ARG A 68 4.17 27.28 4.07
N MET A 69 4.38 26.11 3.44
CA MET A 69 3.34 25.09 3.27
C MET A 69 2.78 24.61 4.61
N GLN A 70 3.64 24.43 5.63
CA GLN A 70 3.22 24.07 6.98
C GLN A 70 2.40 25.17 7.66
N GLU A 71 2.71 26.45 7.39
CA GLU A 71 1.99 27.60 7.94
C GLU A 71 0.62 27.81 7.27
N THR A 72 0.54 27.67 5.94
CA THR A 72 -0.69 27.95 5.19
C THR A 72 -1.66 26.76 5.19
N ARG A 73 -1.15 25.54 5.28
CA ARG A 73 -1.94 24.29 5.21
C ARG A 73 -2.92 24.26 4.04
N GLU A 74 -2.57 24.89 2.93
CA GLU A 74 -3.39 24.91 1.70
C GLU A 74 -3.24 23.59 0.95
N PHE A 75 -4.15 22.65 1.21
CA PHE A 75 -4.33 21.47 0.39
C PHE A 75 -5.42 21.74 -0.67
N GLN A 76 -5.20 21.28 -1.89
CA GLN A 76 -6.19 21.45 -2.96
C GLN A 76 -7.25 20.33 -2.85
N ASP A 77 -8.31 20.58 -2.11
CA ASP A 77 -9.42 19.63 -1.86
C ASP A 77 -10.04 19.03 -3.13
N ALA A 78 -9.96 19.73 -4.26
CA ALA A 78 -10.54 19.29 -5.52
C ALA A 78 -10.00 17.94 -6.01
N TYR A 79 -8.77 17.56 -5.64
CA TYR A 79 -8.16 16.30 -6.04
C TYR A 79 -8.81 15.09 -5.38
N PHE A 80 -9.30 15.21 -4.15
CA PHE A 80 -9.93 14.09 -3.45
C PHE A 80 -11.42 13.93 -3.78
N ALA A 81 -12.04 14.98 -4.34
CA ALA A 81 -13.47 14.97 -4.58
C ALA A 81 -13.92 13.87 -5.55
N SER A 82 -13.04 13.39 -6.43
CA SER A 82 -13.35 12.30 -7.36
C SER A 82 -13.36 10.95 -6.64
N GLU A 83 -12.32 10.65 -5.87
CA GLU A 83 -12.17 9.42 -5.09
C GLU A 83 -13.28 9.31 -4.05
N ILE A 84 -13.50 10.38 -3.29
CA ILE A 84 -14.58 10.44 -2.28
C ILE A 84 -15.94 10.13 -2.90
N ARG A 85 -16.30 10.82 -4.01
CA ARG A 85 -17.57 10.53 -4.70
C ARG A 85 -17.66 9.10 -5.23
N THR A 86 -16.54 8.54 -5.68
CA THR A 86 -16.52 7.17 -6.19
C THR A 86 -16.74 6.16 -5.06
N LEU A 87 -16.11 6.37 -3.88
CA LEU A 87 -16.35 5.54 -2.68
C LEU A 87 -17.82 5.64 -2.22
N GLU A 88 -18.38 6.86 -2.13
CA GLU A 88 -19.77 7.08 -1.79
C GLU A 88 -20.74 6.35 -2.76
N GLU A 89 -20.43 6.40 -4.06
CA GLU A 89 -21.24 5.73 -5.07
C GLU A 89 -21.15 4.21 -4.98
N ILE A 90 -19.95 3.64 -4.76
CA ILE A 90 -19.76 2.21 -4.53
C ILE A 90 -20.60 1.76 -3.33
N LYS A 91 -20.51 2.47 -2.21
CA LYS A 91 -21.28 2.16 -1.00
C LYS A 91 -22.77 2.33 -1.18
N ARG A 92 -23.21 3.30 -1.98
CA ARG A 92 -24.63 3.50 -2.31
C ARG A 92 -25.18 2.32 -3.13
N GLN A 93 -24.37 1.75 -4.04
CA GLN A 93 -24.78 0.62 -4.87
C GLN A 93 -24.72 -0.72 -4.13
N ASP A 94 -23.75 -0.90 -3.25
CA ASP A 94 -23.57 -2.10 -2.43
C ASP A 94 -23.24 -1.72 -0.98
N PRO A 95 -24.23 -1.39 -0.15
CA PRO A 95 -24.02 -0.96 1.24
C PRO A 95 -23.34 -1.99 2.13
N GLU A 96 -23.51 -3.27 1.84
CA GLU A 96 -22.90 -4.38 2.61
C GLU A 96 -21.58 -4.85 2.00
N GLY A 97 -21.27 -4.44 0.78
CA GLY A 97 -20.03 -4.74 0.11
C GLY A 97 -18.84 -4.08 0.79
N ILE A 98 -17.69 -4.75 0.76
CA ILE A 98 -16.42 -4.20 1.28
C ILE A 98 -15.74 -3.40 0.19
N CYS A 99 -15.35 -2.16 0.49
CA CYS A 99 -14.50 -1.35 -0.39
C CYS A 99 -13.37 -0.69 0.41
N GLY A 100 -12.24 -0.47 -0.24
CA GLY A 100 -11.08 0.19 0.36
C GLY A 100 -10.78 1.55 -0.23
N GLY A 101 -10.17 2.37 0.59
CA GLY A 101 -9.45 3.55 0.17
C GLY A 101 -7.95 3.35 0.34
N GLY A 102 -7.14 4.29 -0.13
CA GLY A 102 -5.71 4.23 0.10
C GLY A 102 -4.88 5.15 -0.77
N CYS A 103 -3.57 5.09 -0.53
CA CYS A 103 -2.61 5.96 -1.19
C CYS A 103 -1.20 5.38 -1.17
N PHE A 104 -0.27 6.11 -1.81
CA PHE A 104 1.15 5.91 -1.57
C PHE A 104 1.56 6.55 -0.24
N GLY A 105 2.53 5.94 0.42
CA GLY A 105 3.01 6.37 1.72
C GLY A 105 3.83 7.67 1.68
N PRO A 106 3.97 8.34 2.83
CA PRO A 106 4.49 9.71 2.89
C PRO A 106 5.95 9.83 2.45
N LEU A 107 6.79 8.83 2.71
CA LEU A 107 8.19 8.86 2.28
C LEU A 107 8.31 8.68 0.75
N THR A 108 7.46 7.86 0.15
CA THR A 108 7.42 7.68 -1.30
C THR A 108 6.99 8.98 -1.99
N VAL A 109 5.96 9.65 -1.50
CA VAL A 109 5.53 10.97 -2.02
C VAL A 109 6.64 12.00 -1.92
N VAL A 110 7.31 12.09 -0.77
CA VAL A 110 8.47 12.99 -0.58
C VAL A 110 9.60 12.65 -1.53
N SER A 111 9.81 11.35 -1.81
CA SER A 111 10.81 10.90 -2.79
C SER A 111 10.51 11.39 -4.20
N ASP A 112 9.26 11.38 -4.61
CA ASP A 112 8.88 11.85 -5.95
C ASP A 112 9.06 13.36 -6.10
N ILE A 113 8.84 14.11 -5.01
CA ILE A 113 8.99 15.56 -4.99
C ILE A 113 10.48 15.98 -4.98
N LEU A 114 11.32 15.28 -4.21
CA LEU A 114 12.75 15.59 -4.08
C LEU A 114 13.60 14.91 -5.17
N GLY A 115 13.13 13.80 -5.71
CA GLY A 115 13.92 12.83 -6.45
C GLY A 115 14.54 11.78 -5.49
N ALA A 116 14.43 10.50 -5.84
CA ALA A 116 14.84 9.39 -4.97
C ALA A 116 16.32 9.47 -4.55
N GLU A 117 17.20 9.83 -5.51
CA GLU A 117 18.64 9.98 -5.23
C GLU A 117 18.93 11.14 -4.27
N GLN A 118 18.21 12.26 -4.42
CA GLN A 118 18.35 13.41 -3.52
C GLN A 118 17.83 13.05 -2.12
N LEU A 119 16.66 12.41 -2.02
CA LEU A 119 16.13 11.96 -0.73
C LEU A 119 17.11 11.05 0.01
N LEU A 120 17.70 10.05 -0.67
CA LEU A 120 18.66 9.14 -0.04
C LEU A 120 19.92 9.86 0.45
N ARG A 121 20.37 10.92 -0.23
CA ARG A 121 21.43 11.81 0.26
C ARG A 121 21.00 12.59 1.49
N ASP A 122 19.78 13.14 1.47
CA ASP A 122 19.24 14.00 2.52
C ASP A 122 18.87 13.22 3.78
N VAL A 123 18.54 11.95 3.66
CA VAL A 123 18.41 11.03 4.82
C VAL A 123 19.66 11.05 5.70
N VAL A 124 20.84 11.29 5.11
CA VAL A 124 22.12 11.35 5.84
C VAL A 124 22.50 12.79 6.19
N LYS A 125 22.32 13.73 5.27
CA LYS A 125 22.86 15.10 5.39
C LYS A 125 21.87 16.09 6.00
N GLU A 126 20.56 15.92 5.71
CA GLU A 126 19.49 16.86 6.06
C GLU A 126 18.32 16.11 6.74
N ARG A 127 18.65 15.17 7.64
CA ARG A 127 17.70 14.25 8.23
C ARG A 127 16.46 14.93 8.85
N GLU A 128 16.65 16.04 9.55
CA GLU A 128 15.55 16.77 10.18
C GLU A 128 14.64 17.47 9.15
N PHE A 129 15.20 17.89 8.02
CA PHE A 129 14.39 18.37 6.91
C PHE A 129 13.53 17.25 6.31
N VAL A 130 14.11 16.07 6.06
CA VAL A 130 13.37 14.91 5.56
C VAL A 130 12.23 14.54 6.53
N LYS A 131 12.51 14.44 7.83
CA LYS A 131 11.49 14.18 8.86
C LYS A 131 10.37 15.21 8.85
N SER A 132 10.73 16.50 8.78
CA SER A 132 9.76 17.59 8.74
C SER A 132 8.87 17.51 7.50
N PHE A 133 9.44 17.13 6.36
CA PHE A 133 8.67 17.02 5.12
C PHE A 133 7.78 15.77 5.10
N VAL A 134 8.30 14.63 5.54
CA VAL A 134 7.50 13.40 5.70
C VAL A 134 6.35 13.64 6.71
N GLY A 135 6.63 14.33 7.82
CA GLY A 135 5.60 14.71 8.81
C GLY A 135 4.49 15.58 8.21
N TYR A 136 4.83 16.59 7.43
CA TYR A 136 3.85 17.42 6.74
C TYR A 136 3.00 16.61 5.73
N THR A 137 3.65 15.76 4.94
CA THR A 137 2.94 14.86 4.02
C THR A 137 2.02 13.90 4.78
N THR A 138 2.44 13.46 5.97
CA THR A 138 1.64 12.58 6.83
C THR A 138 0.35 13.25 7.29
N GLU A 139 0.39 14.53 7.69
CA GLU A 139 -0.82 15.30 8.07
C GLU A 139 -1.85 15.33 6.93
N PHE A 140 -1.37 15.50 5.69
CA PHE A 140 -2.19 15.46 4.50
C PHE A 140 -2.81 14.06 4.25
N LEU A 141 -2.03 12.98 4.40
CA LEU A 141 -2.52 11.62 4.22
C LEU A 141 -3.45 11.16 5.35
N VAL A 142 -3.32 11.70 6.54
CA VAL A 142 -4.28 11.50 7.64
C VAL A 142 -5.63 12.12 7.30
N ASP A 143 -5.65 13.34 6.75
CA ASP A 143 -6.90 13.97 6.30
C ASP A 143 -7.56 13.17 5.18
N LEU A 144 -6.79 12.70 4.20
CA LEU A 144 -7.28 11.81 3.13
C LEU A 144 -7.91 10.53 3.73
N ALA A 145 -7.19 9.83 4.61
CA ALA A 145 -7.66 8.59 5.21
C ALA A 145 -8.99 8.77 5.96
N LYS A 146 -9.13 9.87 6.70
CA LYS A 146 -10.37 10.21 7.41
C LYS A 146 -11.52 10.46 6.44
N ARG A 147 -11.29 11.24 5.39
CA ARG A 147 -12.32 11.53 4.37
C ARG A 147 -12.77 10.28 3.64
N GLU A 148 -11.86 9.39 3.27
CA GLU A 148 -12.22 8.12 2.63
C GLU A 148 -12.98 7.19 3.58
N THR A 149 -12.61 7.15 4.86
CA THR A 149 -13.36 6.43 5.89
C THR A 149 -14.77 6.99 6.06
N ASP A 150 -14.91 8.31 6.12
CA ASP A 150 -16.22 8.98 6.22
C ASP A 150 -17.08 8.72 4.98
N ALA A 151 -16.46 8.59 3.80
CA ALA A 151 -17.13 8.22 2.54
C ALA A 151 -17.50 6.73 2.45
N GLY A 152 -17.10 5.92 3.45
CA GLY A 152 -17.49 4.52 3.58
C GLY A 152 -16.41 3.51 3.26
N ALA A 153 -15.13 3.89 3.18
CA ALA A 153 -14.05 2.93 3.07
C ALA A 153 -14.01 2.01 4.31
N ASP A 154 -13.92 0.70 4.09
CA ASP A 154 -13.86 -0.31 5.14
C ASP A 154 -12.44 -0.63 5.58
N PHE A 155 -11.43 -0.26 4.80
CA PHE A 155 -10.02 -0.37 5.10
C PHE A 155 -9.22 0.72 4.37
N PHE A 156 -7.99 0.98 4.83
CA PHE A 156 -7.10 1.95 4.23
C PHE A 156 -5.77 1.29 3.85
N TRP A 157 -5.45 1.33 2.55
CA TRP A 157 -4.24 0.72 1.98
C TRP A 157 -3.13 1.75 1.82
N ILE A 158 -1.91 1.42 2.24
CA ILE A 158 -0.73 2.23 1.94
C ILE A 158 0.33 1.38 1.23
N ALA A 159 0.80 1.87 0.08
CA ALA A 159 1.99 1.36 -0.58
C ALA A 159 3.18 2.29 -0.30
N GLU A 160 4.25 1.76 0.30
CA GLU A 160 5.46 2.53 0.66
C GLU A 160 6.73 1.91 0.04
N PRO A 161 6.83 1.84 -1.30
CA PRO A 161 7.91 1.10 -1.98
C PRO A 161 9.31 1.63 -1.67
N LEU A 162 9.49 2.95 -1.53
CA LEU A 162 10.81 3.54 -1.29
C LEU A 162 11.42 3.10 0.04
N ALA A 163 10.58 2.79 1.01
CA ALA A 163 11.03 2.41 2.36
C ALA A 163 11.91 1.15 2.37
N SER A 164 11.76 0.26 1.37
CA SER A 164 12.62 -0.93 1.22
C SER A 164 14.09 -0.64 0.95
N LEU A 165 14.40 0.57 0.46
CA LEU A 165 15.78 1.01 0.21
C LEU A 165 16.50 1.46 1.48
N LEU A 166 15.76 1.64 2.57
CA LEU A 166 16.32 2.06 3.85
C LEU A 166 16.72 0.84 4.69
N SER A 167 17.65 1.05 5.63
CA SER A 167 17.85 0.06 6.69
C SER A 167 16.61 -0.05 7.57
N PRO A 168 16.35 -1.19 8.24
CA PRO A 168 15.18 -1.35 9.10
C PRO A 168 15.00 -0.23 10.14
N LYS A 169 16.09 0.25 10.73
CA LYS A 169 16.09 1.37 11.67
C LYS A 169 15.68 2.67 10.97
N ASN A 170 16.24 2.97 9.81
CA ASN A 170 15.88 4.18 9.05
C ASN A 170 14.45 4.10 8.50
N PHE A 171 13.99 2.91 8.08
CA PHE A 171 12.59 2.68 7.76
C PHE A 171 11.69 3.12 8.92
N TRP A 172 11.97 2.64 10.15
CA TRP A 172 11.17 2.99 11.31
C TRP A 172 11.14 4.50 11.56
N GLU A 173 12.33 5.12 11.60
CA GLU A 173 12.46 6.53 11.96
C GLU A 173 11.95 7.52 10.90
N LEU A 174 11.93 7.13 9.61
CA LEU A 174 11.61 8.02 8.48
C LEU A 174 10.31 7.67 7.75
N SER A 175 9.75 6.51 8.03
CA SER A 175 8.48 6.07 7.44
C SER A 175 7.58 5.41 8.49
N GLY A 176 8.06 4.42 9.23
CA GLY A 176 7.26 3.60 10.13
C GLY A 176 6.46 4.37 11.18
N VAL A 177 7.05 5.36 11.85
CA VAL A 177 6.36 6.19 12.85
C VAL A 177 5.23 7.03 12.23
N TYR A 178 5.39 7.47 11.00
CA TYR A 178 4.42 8.25 10.24
C TYR A 178 3.30 7.37 9.70
N LEU A 179 3.62 6.17 9.20
CA LEU A 179 2.64 5.16 8.82
C LEU A 179 1.77 4.77 10.02
N ARG A 180 2.38 4.57 11.20
CA ARG A 180 1.64 4.32 12.44
C ARG A 180 0.63 5.42 12.71
N GLN A 181 1.02 6.69 12.60
CA GLN A 181 0.12 7.81 12.81
C GLN A 181 -1.08 7.74 11.86
N ILE A 182 -0.86 7.48 10.55
CA ILE A 182 -1.95 7.39 9.58
C ILE A 182 -2.90 6.25 9.95
N PHE A 183 -2.39 5.04 10.23
CA PHE A 183 -3.23 3.89 10.57
C PHE A 183 -4.00 4.07 11.87
N GLN A 184 -3.41 4.71 12.88
CA GLN A 184 -4.10 5.01 14.14
C GLN A 184 -5.22 6.04 13.98
N GLU A 185 -5.08 6.98 13.05
CA GLU A 185 -6.05 8.06 12.82
C GLU A 185 -7.08 7.74 11.73
N ALA A 186 -6.84 6.74 10.87
CA ALA A 186 -7.75 6.36 9.79
C ALA A 186 -9.11 5.84 10.30
N GLY A 187 -9.16 5.20 11.48
CA GLY A 187 -10.41 4.67 12.06
C GLY A 187 -10.92 3.38 11.42
N VAL A 188 -10.18 2.81 10.49
CA VAL A 188 -10.44 1.52 9.80
C VAL A 188 -9.17 0.68 9.75
N PRO A 189 -9.26 -0.64 9.49
CA PRO A 189 -8.09 -1.49 9.34
C PRO A 189 -7.09 -0.97 8.30
N GLY A 190 -5.82 -0.95 8.70
CA GLY A 190 -4.72 -0.56 7.84
C GLY A 190 -4.10 -1.74 7.10
N PHE A 191 -3.78 -1.54 5.83
CA PHE A 191 -3.04 -2.47 4.99
C PHE A 191 -1.73 -1.81 4.57
N LEU A 192 -0.61 -2.45 4.80
CA LEU A 192 0.70 -1.93 4.42
C LEU A 192 1.39 -2.84 3.42
N HIS A 193 1.71 -2.29 2.25
CA HIS A 193 2.59 -2.93 1.27
C HIS A 193 3.93 -2.19 1.19
N VAL A 194 5.02 -2.94 1.35
CA VAL A 194 6.38 -2.45 1.09
C VAL A 194 7.03 -3.38 0.07
N CYS A 195 7.30 -2.86 -1.13
CA CYS A 195 7.94 -3.64 -2.19
C CYS A 195 9.34 -4.10 -1.80
N GLY A 196 9.82 -5.18 -2.43
CA GLY A 196 11.19 -5.62 -2.32
C GLY A 196 11.50 -6.55 -1.14
N LYS A 197 12.77 -6.72 -0.83
CA LYS A 197 13.24 -7.66 0.20
C LYS A 197 13.05 -7.11 1.60
N THR A 198 11.89 -7.32 2.17
CA THR A 198 11.44 -6.69 3.43
C THR A 198 11.49 -7.60 4.66
N LEU A 199 12.08 -8.79 4.58
CA LEU A 199 12.14 -9.71 5.73
C LEU A 199 12.67 -9.03 7.01
N LYS A 200 13.74 -8.26 6.90
CA LYS A 200 14.34 -7.54 8.03
C LYS A 200 13.47 -6.36 8.53
N HIS A 201 12.50 -5.93 7.73
CA HIS A 201 11.58 -4.85 8.06
C HIS A 201 10.28 -5.35 8.70
N THR A 202 9.97 -6.65 8.58
CA THR A 202 8.69 -7.25 8.98
C THR A 202 8.23 -6.82 10.37
N LYS A 203 9.13 -6.84 11.37
CA LYS A 203 8.78 -6.39 12.72
C LYS A 203 8.46 -4.88 12.80
N TYR A 204 9.19 -4.06 12.09
CA TYR A 204 8.91 -2.64 12.02
C TYR A 204 7.65 -2.33 11.20
N MET A 205 7.33 -3.16 10.19
CA MET A 205 6.04 -3.08 9.49
C MET A 205 4.88 -3.42 10.44
N GLU A 206 5.00 -4.46 11.26
CA GLU A 206 4.04 -4.80 12.32
C GLU A 206 3.88 -3.65 13.33
N ASP A 207 4.99 -3.03 13.74
CA ASP A 207 4.99 -1.90 14.67
C ASP A 207 4.25 -0.65 14.14
N THR A 208 3.97 -0.56 12.82
CA THR A 208 3.12 0.50 12.26
C THR A 208 1.65 0.39 12.65
N THR A 209 1.25 -0.71 13.28
CA THR A 209 -0.13 -1.06 13.63
C THR A 209 -1.06 -1.33 12.45
N ALA A 210 -0.50 -1.50 11.23
CA ALA A 210 -1.26 -2.05 10.12
C ALA A 210 -1.71 -3.49 10.46
N GLN A 211 -2.99 -3.78 10.26
CA GLN A 211 -3.55 -5.10 10.56
C GLN A 211 -3.19 -6.14 9.50
N VAL A 212 -2.91 -5.69 8.27
CA VAL A 212 -2.51 -6.56 7.17
C VAL A 212 -1.19 -6.08 6.59
N LEU A 213 -0.22 -6.99 6.53
CA LEU A 213 1.08 -6.75 5.89
C LEU A 213 1.14 -7.51 4.56
N SER A 214 1.17 -6.77 3.46
CA SER A 214 1.32 -7.30 2.10
C SER A 214 2.81 -7.49 1.80
N ILE A 215 3.20 -8.73 1.55
CA ILE A 215 4.60 -9.14 1.39
C ILE A 215 4.92 -9.32 -0.10
N ASP A 216 6.01 -8.69 -0.53
CA ASP A 216 6.50 -8.83 -1.92
C ASP A 216 7.01 -10.25 -2.20
N SER A 217 6.85 -10.70 -3.44
CA SER A 217 7.25 -12.03 -3.92
C SER A 217 8.74 -12.36 -3.75
N CYS A 218 9.60 -11.37 -3.62
CA CYS A 218 11.04 -11.57 -3.38
C CYS A 218 11.42 -11.76 -1.90
N THR A 219 10.43 -11.82 -1.00
CA THR A 219 10.61 -12.03 0.44
C THR A 219 10.02 -13.38 0.86
N ASP A 220 10.69 -14.11 1.73
CA ASP A 220 10.20 -15.38 2.28
C ASP A 220 8.99 -15.14 3.18
N ILE A 221 7.80 -15.48 2.67
CA ILE A 221 6.53 -15.26 3.38
C ILE A 221 6.39 -16.19 4.59
N GLY A 222 6.94 -17.41 4.49
CA GLY A 222 6.94 -18.37 5.61
C GLY A 222 7.81 -17.88 6.77
N GLU A 223 8.88 -17.15 6.52
CA GLU A 223 9.65 -16.48 7.59
C GLU A 223 8.89 -15.28 8.13
N CYS A 224 8.28 -14.46 7.28
CA CYS A 224 7.49 -13.30 7.71
C CYS A 224 6.37 -13.69 8.67
N ILE A 225 5.57 -14.73 8.33
CA ILE A 225 4.42 -15.12 9.15
C ILE A 225 4.82 -15.65 10.53
N ARG A 226 5.99 -16.30 10.63
CA ARG A 226 6.53 -16.75 11.94
C ARG A 226 7.07 -15.61 12.80
N MET A 227 7.34 -14.45 12.22
CA MET A 227 7.89 -13.29 12.93
C MET A 227 6.81 -12.40 13.54
N VAL A 228 5.60 -12.42 13.04
CA VAL A 228 4.51 -11.54 13.48
C VAL A 228 3.61 -12.20 14.50
N LYS A 229 2.79 -11.40 15.19
CA LYS A 229 1.77 -11.88 16.11
C LYS A 229 0.61 -12.51 15.34
N GLU A 230 -0.19 -13.35 16.04
CA GLU A 230 -1.35 -14.02 15.46
C GLU A 230 -2.46 -13.06 15.02
N ASP A 231 -2.52 -11.86 15.57
CA ASP A 231 -3.49 -10.84 15.20
C ASP A 231 -3.05 -9.97 14.00
N THR A 232 -1.77 -10.07 13.58
CA THR A 232 -1.27 -9.45 12.37
C THR A 232 -1.43 -10.40 11.18
N ILE A 233 -2.16 -9.99 10.18
CA ILE A 233 -2.40 -10.80 8.96
C ILE A 233 -1.24 -10.61 7.98
N ILE A 234 -0.68 -11.72 7.51
CA ILE A 234 0.28 -11.74 6.40
C ILE A 234 -0.47 -12.04 5.11
N MET A 235 -0.27 -11.21 4.08
CA MET A 235 -0.90 -11.34 2.78
C MET A 235 0.15 -11.42 1.67
N GLY A 236 -0.03 -12.30 0.72
CA GLY A 236 0.88 -12.46 -0.41
C GLY A 236 1.06 -13.93 -0.81
N ASN A 237 2.12 -14.30 -1.54
CA ASN A 237 3.02 -13.38 -2.26
C ASN A 237 3.41 -14.00 -3.61
N VAL A 238 2.38 -14.45 -4.35
CA VAL A 238 2.59 -15.03 -5.70
C VAL A 238 3.27 -14.01 -6.60
N ASN A 239 4.32 -14.44 -7.29
CA ASN A 239 5.11 -13.56 -8.15
C ASN A 239 4.29 -13.09 -9.36
N PRO A 240 4.11 -11.78 -9.56
CA PRO A 240 3.42 -11.24 -10.73
C PRO A 240 4.01 -11.70 -12.07
N SER A 241 5.33 -11.95 -12.12
CA SER A 241 5.99 -12.47 -13.32
C SER A 241 5.60 -13.92 -13.61
N THR A 242 5.47 -14.76 -12.58
CA THR A 242 4.97 -16.14 -12.75
C THR A 242 3.52 -16.14 -13.24
N LEU A 243 2.68 -15.24 -12.66
CA LEU A 243 1.30 -15.09 -13.14
C LEU A 243 1.22 -14.62 -14.59
N ARG A 244 2.12 -13.73 -15.01
CA ARG A 244 2.10 -13.16 -16.36
C ARG A 244 2.69 -14.06 -17.42
N PHE A 245 3.81 -14.72 -17.14
CA PHE A 245 4.63 -15.42 -18.12
C PHE A 245 4.76 -16.92 -17.85
N GLY A 246 4.40 -17.39 -16.67
CA GLY A 246 4.47 -18.80 -16.31
C GLY A 246 3.35 -19.64 -16.91
N SER A 247 3.59 -20.93 -17.02
CA SER A 247 2.55 -21.91 -17.33
C SER A 247 1.61 -22.09 -16.14
N LYS A 248 0.45 -22.72 -16.37
CA LYS A 248 -0.49 -23.09 -15.29
C LYS A 248 0.17 -23.98 -14.23
N GLU A 249 1.09 -24.84 -14.63
CA GLU A 249 1.88 -25.69 -13.76
C GLU A 249 2.82 -24.87 -12.87
N ASP A 250 3.49 -23.87 -13.44
CA ASP A 250 4.38 -22.98 -12.66
C ASP A 250 3.61 -22.23 -11.60
N VAL A 251 2.44 -21.68 -11.96
CA VAL A 251 1.56 -20.98 -11.00
C VAL A 251 1.08 -21.92 -9.91
N ARG A 252 0.59 -23.16 -10.27
CA ARG A 252 0.15 -24.13 -9.27
C ARG A 252 1.28 -24.53 -8.32
N LYS A 253 2.48 -24.72 -8.85
CA LYS A 253 3.65 -25.07 -8.06
C LYS A 253 3.96 -23.96 -7.03
N GLU A 254 4.06 -22.71 -7.49
CA GLU A 254 4.37 -21.58 -6.63
C GLU A 254 3.30 -21.37 -5.54
N VAL A 255 2.02 -21.39 -5.92
CA VAL A 255 0.90 -21.28 -4.97
C VAL A 255 0.97 -22.40 -3.92
N LYS A 256 1.24 -23.65 -4.33
CA LYS A 256 1.39 -24.77 -3.40
C LYS A 256 2.55 -24.56 -2.41
N GLU A 257 3.68 -24.05 -2.87
CA GLU A 257 4.84 -23.76 -2.04
C GLU A 257 4.52 -22.68 -1.00
N ILE A 258 3.79 -21.64 -1.38
CA ILE A 258 3.32 -20.56 -0.49
C ILE A 258 2.34 -21.10 0.57
N LEU A 259 1.33 -21.88 0.14
CA LEU A 259 0.35 -22.48 1.04
C LEU A 259 1.00 -23.41 2.05
N GLU A 260 1.96 -24.24 1.62
CA GLU A 260 2.70 -25.13 2.55
C GLU A 260 3.60 -24.33 3.50
N ALA A 261 4.23 -23.24 3.04
CA ALA A 261 5.05 -22.38 3.90
C ALA A 261 4.25 -21.66 4.99
N CYS A 262 2.97 -21.37 4.73
CA CYS A 262 2.05 -20.69 5.65
C CYS A 262 1.10 -21.66 6.38
N LYS A 263 1.25 -22.96 6.19
CA LYS A 263 0.38 -24.00 6.77
C LYS A 263 0.34 -23.94 8.29
N GLY A 264 -0.86 -24.04 8.84
CA GLY A 264 -1.09 -23.98 10.29
C GLY A 264 -1.20 -22.58 10.87
N HIS A 265 -1.03 -21.53 10.04
CA HIS A 265 -1.24 -20.16 10.44
C HIS A 265 -2.62 -19.65 9.98
N SER A 266 -3.48 -19.25 10.94
CA SER A 266 -4.83 -18.72 10.67
C SER A 266 -4.85 -17.25 10.23
N ASN A 267 -3.70 -16.58 10.27
CA ASN A 267 -3.50 -15.16 9.94
C ASN A 267 -2.83 -14.97 8.57
N PHE A 268 -3.16 -15.83 7.60
CA PHE A 268 -2.63 -15.80 6.25
C PHE A 268 -3.73 -15.54 5.21
N ILE A 269 -3.40 -14.73 4.21
CA ILE A 269 -4.21 -14.51 3.01
C ILE A 269 -3.33 -14.72 1.78
N LEU A 270 -3.71 -15.68 0.92
CA LEU A 270 -3.03 -15.83 -0.37
C LEU A 270 -3.36 -14.63 -1.27
N SER A 271 -2.34 -14.01 -1.84
CA SER A 271 -2.47 -12.87 -2.75
C SER A 271 -1.27 -12.81 -3.70
N THR A 272 -1.25 -11.81 -4.59
CA THR A 272 -0.05 -11.49 -5.36
C THR A 272 0.97 -10.76 -4.49
N GLY A 273 2.26 -10.95 -4.77
CA GLY A 273 3.34 -10.29 -4.02
C GLY A 273 3.53 -8.82 -4.36
N CYS A 274 2.94 -8.36 -5.44
CA CYS A 274 2.89 -6.96 -5.87
C CYS A 274 1.77 -6.81 -6.91
N SER A 275 1.60 -5.61 -7.49
CA SER A 275 0.62 -5.35 -8.56
C SER A 275 0.78 -6.33 -9.71
N THR A 276 -0.33 -6.84 -10.22
CA THR A 276 -0.35 -7.72 -11.39
C THR A 276 0.06 -6.96 -12.65
N MET A 277 0.74 -7.65 -13.55
CA MET A 277 1.20 -7.07 -14.80
C MET A 277 0.06 -7.02 -15.83
N GLU A 278 0.03 -5.96 -16.65
CA GLU A 278 -0.91 -5.87 -17.76
C GLU A 278 -0.80 -7.11 -18.67
N GLY A 279 -1.95 -7.64 -19.10
CA GLY A 279 -2.04 -8.84 -19.93
C GLY A 279 -1.73 -10.15 -19.19
N THR A 280 -1.74 -10.17 -17.84
CA THR A 280 -1.72 -11.42 -17.07
C THR A 280 -2.94 -12.28 -17.47
N PRO A 281 -2.76 -13.58 -17.84
CA PRO A 281 -3.87 -14.44 -18.25
C PRO A 281 -4.85 -14.67 -17.07
N ASP A 282 -6.16 -14.48 -17.35
CA ASP A 282 -7.22 -14.72 -16.36
C ASP A 282 -7.18 -16.15 -15.79
N GLU A 283 -6.83 -17.11 -16.63
CA GLU A 283 -6.70 -18.52 -16.25
C GLU A 283 -5.57 -18.77 -15.23
N ASN A 284 -4.51 -17.98 -15.25
CA ASN A 284 -3.45 -18.06 -14.24
C ASN A 284 -3.91 -17.46 -12.92
N VAL A 285 -4.67 -16.36 -12.96
CA VAL A 285 -5.29 -15.77 -11.75
C VAL A 285 -6.34 -16.72 -11.16
N GLN A 286 -7.14 -17.39 -12.00
CA GLN A 286 -8.17 -18.33 -11.56
C GLN A 286 -7.60 -19.50 -10.73
N ILE A 287 -6.33 -19.91 -11.00
CA ILE A 287 -5.67 -20.96 -10.24
C ILE A 287 -5.54 -20.62 -8.76
N LEU A 288 -5.30 -19.35 -8.41
CA LEU A 288 -5.21 -18.92 -7.02
C LEU A 288 -6.52 -19.26 -6.27
N PHE A 289 -7.66 -18.91 -6.89
CA PHE A 289 -8.99 -19.19 -6.32
C PHE A 289 -9.30 -20.69 -6.21
N GLU A 290 -8.88 -21.47 -7.22
CA GLU A 290 -9.11 -22.93 -7.24
C GLU A 290 -8.31 -23.65 -6.15
N MET A 291 -7.10 -23.18 -5.85
CA MET A 291 -6.23 -23.88 -4.91
C MET A 291 -6.59 -23.60 -3.47
N VAL A 292 -7.06 -22.41 -3.13
CA VAL A 292 -7.54 -22.08 -1.78
C VAL A 292 -8.80 -22.88 -1.43
N LYS A 293 -9.75 -23.05 -2.39
CA LYS A 293 -10.98 -23.82 -2.18
C LYS A 293 -10.78 -25.34 -1.97
N LYS A 294 -9.61 -25.86 -2.29
CA LYS A 294 -9.33 -27.30 -2.14
C LYS A 294 -8.75 -27.69 -0.77
N GLU A 295 -8.38 -26.69 0.03
CA GLU A 295 -7.83 -26.92 1.38
C GLU A 295 -8.89 -26.80 2.49
N GLU A 296 -10.16 -26.49 2.15
CA GLU A 296 -11.34 -26.65 3.01
C GLU A 296 -11.86 -28.08 2.99
#